data_0f17828a5ef2adba7ba8a58d62cb905d
#
_entry.id   0f17828a5ef2adba7ba8a58d62cb905d
#
_cell.length_a   1.000
_cell.length_b   1.000
_cell.length_c   1.000
_cell.angle_alpha   90.00
_cell.angle_beta   90.00
_cell.angle_gamma   90.00
#
_symmetry.space_group_name_H-M   'P 1'
#
loop_
_entity.id
_entity.type
_entity.pdbx_description
1 polymer ?
#
loop_
_entity_poly.entity_id
_entity_poly.type
_entity_poly.pdbx_seq_one_letter_code
_entity_poly.pdbx_strand_id
1 'polypeptide(L)'
;MWKVRGSSSVKYKSKSLFRFLPLILLVGMAFCPRVQSSQANVAYFAGGCFWCTEAVFQQAPGVTSVVSGYMQKAETVQVTFDPAKTTYDKLLNLFWRAHDPTEVDAQGPDTGKQYRSALFFVDEQQHLAAEKSKAQAQKSYSKSIATEITRAGSFRPAPENHQNFCRKNPNNPYVRQIIEPKLKKLGLKKP
;
A
#
# COMPACT_ATOMS: atom_id res chain seq x y z
N MET A 1 -85.30 4.38 -54.16
CA MET A 1 -84.99 4.81 -55.55
C MET A 1 -83.51 4.52 -55.80
N TRP A 2 -83.30 3.56 -56.73
CA TRP A 2 -82.12 3.33 -57.56
C TRP A 2 -80.73 3.19 -56.88
N LYS A 3 -79.83 2.31 -57.22
CA LYS A 3 -79.56 1.19 -58.15
C LYS A 3 -78.06 0.87 -57.92
N VAL A 4 -77.78 -0.33 -57.59
CA VAL A 4 -77.06 -1.44 -58.25
C VAL A 4 -75.73 -1.13 -58.95
N ARG A 5 -74.79 -1.99 -58.66
CA ARG A 5 -73.75 -2.69 -59.43
C ARG A 5 -72.32 -2.16 -59.35
N GLY A 6 -71.49 -3.18 -59.15
CA GLY A 6 -70.11 -3.23 -59.63
C GLY A 6 -69.26 -4.30 -58.96
N SER A 7 -69.45 -5.55 -59.42
CA SER A 7 -68.52 -6.64 -59.23
C SER A 7 -67.16 -6.34 -59.86
N SER A 8 -66.09 -6.56 -59.18
CA SER A 8 -64.77 -6.79 -59.79
C SER A 8 -63.92 -7.67 -58.91
N SER A 9 -63.73 -8.89 -59.36
CA SER A 9 -62.77 -9.84 -58.85
C SER A 9 -61.33 -9.28 -58.94
N VAL A 10 -60.63 -9.30 -57.88
CA VAL A 10 -59.18 -9.03 -57.86
C VAL A 10 -58.42 -10.23 -57.29
N LYS A 11 -57.55 -10.68 -58.13
CA LYS A 11 -56.67 -11.85 -58.00
C LYS A 11 -55.80 -11.82 -56.76
N TYR A 12 -55.78 -12.93 -56.10
CA TYR A 12 -54.86 -13.27 -55.04
C TYR A 12 -53.42 -13.39 -55.58
N LYS A 13 -52.53 -12.46 -55.21
CA LYS A 13 -51.08 -12.59 -55.41
C LYS A 13 -50.42 -12.98 -54.13
N SER A 14 -49.92 -14.19 -54.09
CA SER A 14 -49.03 -14.73 -53.12
C SER A 14 -47.85 -13.78 -52.92
N LYS A 15 -47.64 -13.31 -51.69
CA LYS A 15 -46.43 -12.63 -51.31
C LYS A 15 -45.60 -13.58 -50.41
N SER A 16 -44.45 -13.93 -50.90
CA SER A 16 -43.40 -14.68 -50.28
C SER A 16 -43.06 -14.09 -48.89
N LEU A 17 -43.07 -14.96 -47.87
CA LEU A 17 -42.51 -14.68 -46.56
C LEU A 17 -41.01 -14.54 -46.70
N PHE A 18 -40.49 -13.32 -46.66
CA PHE A 18 -39.11 -13.05 -46.33
C PHE A 18 -38.94 -13.20 -44.82
N ARG A 19 -38.37 -14.33 -44.41
CA ARG A 19 -37.88 -14.54 -43.04
C ARG A 19 -36.66 -13.66 -42.84
N PHE A 20 -36.82 -12.53 -42.14
CA PHE A 20 -35.72 -11.77 -41.61
C PHE A 20 -35.14 -12.56 -40.39
N LEU A 21 -34.01 -13.18 -40.61
CA LEU A 21 -33.18 -13.74 -39.54
C LEU A 21 -32.48 -12.57 -38.85
N PRO A 22 -32.66 -12.32 -37.54
CA PRO A 22 -31.86 -11.31 -36.87
C PRO A 22 -30.41 -11.81 -36.76
N LEU A 23 -29.52 -11.08 -37.43
CA LEU A 23 -28.07 -11.23 -37.27
C LEU A 23 -27.72 -10.77 -35.87
N ILE A 24 -27.59 -11.74 -34.93
CA ILE A 24 -27.08 -11.48 -33.60
C ILE A 24 -25.59 -11.19 -33.74
N LEU A 25 -25.24 -9.90 -33.72
CA LEU A 25 -23.85 -9.44 -33.62
C LEU A 25 -23.35 -9.80 -32.23
N LEU A 26 -22.66 -10.93 -32.10
CA LEU A 26 -21.88 -11.28 -30.91
C LEU A 26 -20.70 -10.30 -30.83
N VAL A 27 -20.91 -9.20 -30.09
CA VAL A 27 -19.81 -8.34 -29.67
C VAL A 27 -19.00 -9.15 -28.66
N GLY A 28 -17.99 -9.84 -29.16
CA GLY A 28 -16.98 -10.47 -28.33
C GLY A 28 -16.28 -9.39 -27.49
N MET A 29 -16.66 -9.22 -26.23
CA MET A 29 -15.84 -8.50 -25.26
C MET A 29 -14.52 -9.26 -25.16
N ALA A 30 -13.50 -8.76 -25.86
CA ALA A 30 -12.13 -9.20 -25.65
C ALA A 30 -11.80 -8.90 -24.20
N PHE A 31 -11.85 -9.93 -23.36
CA PHE A 31 -11.32 -9.90 -21.99
C PHE A 31 -9.80 -9.79 -22.12
N CYS A 32 -9.33 -8.54 -22.22
CA CYS A 32 -7.91 -8.26 -22.16
C CYS A 32 -7.47 -8.57 -20.71
N PRO A 33 -6.71 -9.62 -20.45
CA PRO A 33 -6.19 -9.85 -19.12
C PRO A 33 -5.31 -8.63 -18.78
N ARG A 34 -5.79 -7.81 -17.85
CA ARG A 34 -4.99 -6.72 -17.30
C ARG A 34 -3.76 -7.38 -16.70
N VAL A 35 -2.64 -7.31 -17.42
CA VAL A 35 -1.33 -7.66 -16.85
C VAL A 35 -1.12 -6.68 -15.72
N GLN A 36 -1.54 -7.11 -14.54
CA GLN A 36 -1.23 -6.45 -13.30
C GLN A 36 0.28 -6.62 -13.16
N SER A 37 1.05 -5.58 -13.52
CA SER A 37 2.46 -5.56 -13.20
C SER A 37 2.53 -5.90 -11.71
N SER A 38 3.23 -6.97 -11.38
CA SER A 38 3.58 -7.28 -10.01
C SER A 38 4.58 -6.19 -9.56
N GLN A 39 4.07 -4.99 -9.28
CA GLN A 39 4.81 -4.08 -8.43
C GLN A 39 4.99 -4.86 -7.15
N ALA A 40 6.26 -5.25 -6.91
CA ALA A 40 6.63 -5.87 -5.65
C ALA A 40 5.92 -5.05 -4.57
N ASN A 41 5.17 -5.74 -3.67
CA ASN A 41 4.46 -5.07 -2.61
C ASN A 41 5.49 -4.41 -1.70
N VAL A 42 5.81 -3.16 -1.99
CA VAL A 42 6.83 -2.35 -1.35
C VAL A 42 6.15 -1.21 -0.60
N ALA A 43 6.62 -0.97 0.59
CA ALA A 43 6.20 0.15 1.43
C ALA A 43 7.42 0.83 2.04
N TYR A 44 7.33 2.13 2.31
CA TYR A 44 8.44 2.91 2.87
C TYR A 44 8.00 3.59 4.17
N PHE A 45 8.78 3.34 5.23
CA PHE A 45 8.50 3.81 6.57
C PHE A 45 9.70 4.54 7.16
N ALA A 46 9.49 5.76 7.66
CA ALA A 46 10.45 6.52 8.45
C ALA A 46 9.87 6.71 9.86
N GLY A 47 10.48 6.12 10.87
CA GLY A 47 10.01 6.14 12.26
C GLY A 47 11.16 6.34 13.25
N GLY A 48 12.03 7.33 13.00
CA GLY A 48 13.27 7.56 13.73
C GLY A 48 14.45 6.79 13.13
N CYS A 49 15.40 6.40 13.95
CA CYS A 49 16.57 5.64 13.51
C CYS A 49 16.16 4.37 12.74
N PHE A 50 16.69 4.23 11.52
CA PHE A 50 16.35 3.10 10.65
C PHE A 50 16.81 1.74 11.18
N TRP A 51 17.83 1.67 12.06
CA TRP A 51 18.19 0.40 12.73
C TRP A 51 17.06 -0.13 13.61
N CYS A 52 16.36 0.79 14.31
CA CYS A 52 15.17 0.46 15.09
C CYS A 52 14.04 -0.04 14.18
N THR A 53 13.74 0.73 13.14
CA THR A 53 12.65 0.45 12.22
C THR A 53 12.90 -0.83 11.43
N GLU A 54 14.14 -1.06 10.97
CA GLU A 54 14.58 -2.31 10.33
C GLU A 54 14.33 -3.53 11.23
N ALA A 55 14.82 -3.47 12.49
CA ALA A 55 14.70 -4.58 13.45
C ALA A 55 13.23 -4.94 13.74
N VAL A 56 12.33 -3.95 13.75
CA VAL A 56 10.90 -4.16 13.93
C VAL A 56 10.27 -4.82 12.70
N PHE A 57 10.46 -4.26 11.51
CA PHE A 57 9.81 -4.76 10.31
C PHE A 57 10.37 -6.12 9.83
N GLN A 58 11.63 -6.44 10.12
CA GLN A 58 12.20 -7.75 9.83
C GLN A 58 11.50 -8.90 10.57
N GLN A 59 10.76 -8.62 11.63
CA GLN A 59 10.01 -9.61 12.39
C GLN A 59 8.51 -9.61 12.06
N ALA A 60 8.05 -8.72 11.19
CA ALA A 60 6.65 -8.66 10.80
C ALA A 60 6.29 -9.87 9.92
N PRO A 61 5.22 -10.62 10.26
CA PRO A 61 4.78 -11.75 9.45
C PRO A 61 4.50 -11.33 8.00
N GLY A 62 5.03 -12.09 7.04
CA GLY A 62 4.86 -11.82 5.61
C GLY A 62 5.82 -10.80 5.02
N VAL A 63 6.65 -10.13 5.82
CA VAL A 63 7.75 -9.30 5.29
C VAL A 63 8.85 -10.24 4.77
N THR A 64 9.30 -9.99 3.55
CA THR A 64 10.31 -10.79 2.84
C THR A 64 11.67 -10.11 2.79
N SER A 65 11.70 -8.78 2.82
CA SER A 65 12.95 -8.00 2.85
C SER A 65 12.72 -6.66 3.52
N VAL A 66 13.74 -6.18 4.24
CA VAL A 66 13.81 -4.82 4.77
C VAL A 66 15.19 -4.26 4.44
N VAL A 67 15.24 -3.10 3.82
CA VAL A 67 16.48 -2.40 3.46
C VAL A 67 16.47 -1.03 4.09
N SER A 68 17.46 -0.75 4.93
CA SER A 68 17.70 0.57 5.51
C SER A 68 18.25 1.55 4.47
N GLY A 69 17.81 2.80 4.49
CA GLY A 69 18.22 3.80 3.52
C GLY A 69 17.68 5.19 3.82
N TYR A 70 17.63 6.01 2.78
CA TYR A 70 17.20 7.40 2.88
C TYR A 70 16.20 7.73 1.79
N MET A 71 15.13 8.42 2.17
CA MET A 71 14.18 9.02 1.24
C MET A 71 13.86 10.45 1.70
N GLN A 72 13.95 11.43 0.78
CA GLN A 72 13.71 12.83 1.10
C GLN A 72 14.46 13.31 2.37
N LYS A 73 15.71 12.85 2.54
CA LYS A 73 16.58 13.09 3.71
C LYS A 73 16.11 12.48 5.04
N ALA A 74 15.04 11.67 5.06
CA ALA A 74 14.67 10.89 6.23
C ALA A 74 15.36 9.52 6.23
N GLU A 75 15.75 9.04 7.39
CA GLU A 75 16.09 7.64 7.62
C GLU A 75 14.84 6.80 7.41
N THR A 76 14.89 5.90 6.45
CA THR A 76 13.72 5.20 5.91
C THR A 76 14.05 3.73 5.71
N VAL A 77 13.10 2.85 5.97
CA VAL A 77 13.21 1.45 5.55
C VAL A 77 12.29 1.19 4.35
N GLN A 78 12.84 0.50 3.35
CA GLN A 78 12.07 -0.13 2.28
C GLN A 78 11.66 -1.52 2.74
N VAL A 79 10.37 -1.77 2.83
CA VAL A 79 9.79 -3.05 3.25
C VAL A 79 9.15 -3.73 2.06
N THR A 80 9.66 -4.90 1.68
CA THR A 80 9.03 -5.79 0.68
C THR A 80 8.24 -6.87 1.42
N PHE A 81 7.01 -7.14 1.00
CA PHE A 81 6.15 -8.09 1.68
C PHE A 81 5.33 -8.96 0.73
N ASP A 82 4.95 -10.14 1.20
CA ASP A 82 4.08 -11.09 0.51
C ASP A 82 2.60 -10.73 0.79
N PRO A 83 1.81 -10.29 -0.22
CA PRO A 83 0.43 -9.88 -0.03
C PRO A 83 -0.50 -11.04 0.37
N ALA A 84 -0.08 -12.28 0.16
CA ALA A 84 -0.83 -13.45 0.62
C ALA A 84 -0.69 -13.66 2.14
N LYS A 85 0.33 -13.08 2.79
CA LYS A 85 0.63 -13.26 4.22
C LYS A 85 0.37 -12.02 5.05
N THR A 86 0.57 -10.83 4.46
CA THR A 86 0.36 -9.56 5.17
C THR A 86 -0.22 -8.50 4.24
N THR A 87 -0.65 -7.38 4.80
CA THR A 87 -1.19 -6.25 4.05
C THR A 87 -0.52 -4.95 4.48
N TYR A 88 -0.60 -3.92 3.64
CA TYR A 88 -0.10 -2.59 3.99
C TYR A 88 -0.73 -2.06 5.28
N ASP A 89 -2.04 -2.30 5.50
CA ASP A 89 -2.73 -1.90 6.75
C ASP A 89 -2.13 -2.56 8.00
N LYS A 90 -1.73 -3.83 7.93
CA LYS A 90 -1.05 -4.52 9.04
C LYS A 90 0.33 -3.90 9.31
N LEU A 91 1.05 -3.52 8.26
CA LEU A 91 2.33 -2.83 8.40
C LEU A 91 2.16 -1.42 8.97
N LEU A 92 1.13 -0.67 8.58
CA LEU A 92 0.78 0.63 9.19
C LEU A 92 0.46 0.48 10.68
N ASN A 93 -0.29 -0.54 11.08
CA ASN A 93 -0.59 -0.80 12.49
C ASN A 93 0.69 -1.09 13.30
N LEU A 94 1.64 -1.80 12.73
CA LEU A 94 2.94 -2.02 13.36
C LEU A 94 3.74 -0.71 13.47
N PHE A 95 3.73 0.10 12.41
CA PHE A 95 4.40 1.40 12.36
C PHE A 95 3.95 2.33 13.49
N TRP A 96 2.64 2.52 13.69
CA TRP A 96 2.11 3.38 14.75
C TRP A 96 2.50 2.92 16.16
N ARG A 97 2.71 1.63 16.36
CA ARG A 97 3.11 1.05 17.65
C ARG A 97 4.63 1.09 17.87
N ALA A 98 5.41 1.20 16.81
CA ALA A 98 6.86 1.05 16.84
C ALA A 98 7.60 2.33 17.27
N HIS A 99 6.94 3.49 17.27
CA HIS A 99 7.56 4.77 17.60
C HIS A 99 6.53 5.74 18.18
N ASP A 100 6.96 6.91 18.62
CA ASP A 100 6.06 8.00 18.99
C ASP A 100 5.83 8.90 17.77
N PRO A 101 4.66 8.83 17.11
CA PRO A 101 4.39 9.59 15.89
C PRO A 101 4.09 11.07 16.16
N THR A 102 4.10 11.51 17.43
CA THR A 102 3.84 12.91 17.82
C THR A 102 5.11 13.74 17.96
N GLU A 103 6.29 13.09 17.94
CA GLU A 103 7.58 13.78 17.99
C GLU A 103 7.90 14.44 16.64
N VAL A 104 8.34 15.69 16.69
CA VAL A 104 8.69 16.49 15.49
C VAL A 104 10.21 16.48 15.35
N ASP A 105 10.69 16.09 14.17
CA ASP A 105 12.11 16.05 13.83
C ASP A 105 12.97 15.31 14.87
N ALA A 106 12.41 14.33 15.56
CA ALA A 106 13.06 13.53 16.60
C ALA A 106 12.38 12.18 16.78
N GLN A 107 13.07 11.25 17.42
CA GLN A 107 12.49 10.01 17.96
C GLN A 107 13.30 9.52 19.18
N GLY A 108 12.76 9.73 20.37
CA GLY A 108 13.46 9.38 21.62
C GLY A 108 14.79 10.13 21.75
N PRO A 109 15.95 9.42 21.83
CA PRO A 109 17.25 10.10 21.97
C PRO A 109 17.76 10.70 20.65
N ASP A 110 17.16 10.36 19.51
CA ASP A 110 17.63 10.77 18.19
C ASP A 110 16.96 12.09 17.77
N THR A 111 17.75 13.14 17.57
CA THR A 111 17.28 14.47 17.19
C THR A 111 17.79 14.88 15.80
N GLY A 112 16.92 15.49 15.02
CA GLY A 112 17.20 15.98 13.66
C GLY A 112 16.16 15.53 12.64
N LYS A 113 16.01 16.30 11.58
CA LYS A 113 15.00 16.05 10.51
C LYS A 113 15.11 14.67 9.87
N GLN A 114 16.28 14.04 9.91
CA GLN A 114 16.47 12.69 9.41
C GLN A 114 15.71 11.64 10.22
N TYR A 115 15.39 11.92 11.48
CA TYR A 115 14.66 11.01 12.38
C TYR A 115 13.14 11.32 12.46
N ARG A 116 12.62 12.19 11.60
CA ARG A 116 11.20 12.50 11.57
C ARG A 116 10.34 11.30 11.20
N SER A 117 9.11 11.31 11.64
CA SER A 117 8.13 10.31 11.26
C SER A 117 7.54 10.62 9.88
N ALA A 118 7.59 9.65 8.96
CA ALA A 118 6.98 9.78 7.64
C ALA A 118 6.55 8.44 7.04
N LEU A 119 5.51 8.48 6.22
CA LEU A 119 5.03 7.42 5.34
C LEU A 119 5.19 7.90 3.90
N PHE A 120 5.89 7.11 3.06
CA PHE A 120 6.08 7.44 1.65
C PHE A 120 5.26 6.48 0.79
N PHE A 121 4.16 6.96 0.22
CA PHE A 121 3.26 6.13 -0.58
C PHE A 121 3.72 5.99 -2.04
N VAL A 122 3.57 4.81 -2.61
CA VAL A 122 3.95 4.51 -4.01
C VAL A 122 2.79 4.69 -4.98
N ASP A 123 1.56 4.55 -4.49
CA ASP A 123 0.32 4.65 -5.26
C ASP A 123 -0.81 5.27 -4.43
N GLU A 124 -1.94 5.53 -5.09
CA GLU A 124 -3.09 6.15 -4.44
C GLU A 124 -3.76 5.23 -3.41
N GLN A 125 -3.67 3.92 -3.58
CA GLN A 125 -4.22 2.97 -2.62
C GLN A 125 -3.45 3.05 -1.29
N GLN A 126 -2.12 3.10 -1.35
CA GLN A 126 -1.29 3.32 -0.15
C GLN A 126 -1.54 4.70 0.47
N HIS A 127 -1.71 5.76 -0.35
CA HIS A 127 -2.03 7.09 0.14
C HIS A 127 -3.31 7.10 0.98
N LEU A 128 -4.41 6.63 0.42
CA LEU A 128 -5.70 6.59 1.11
C LEU A 128 -5.67 5.71 2.37
N ALA A 129 -4.96 4.57 2.31
CA ALA A 129 -4.81 3.69 3.47
C ALA A 129 -3.98 4.36 4.58
N ALA A 130 -2.90 5.08 4.24
CA ALA A 130 -2.06 5.80 5.19
C ALA A 130 -2.84 6.92 5.90
N GLU A 131 -3.59 7.74 5.16
CA GLU A 131 -4.41 8.81 5.71
C GLU A 131 -5.50 8.27 6.66
N LYS A 132 -6.22 7.24 6.22
CA LYS A 132 -7.22 6.56 7.06
C LYS A 132 -6.59 6.00 8.34
N SER A 133 -5.44 5.36 8.21
CA SER A 133 -4.72 4.75 9.33
C SER A 133 -4.20 5.82 10.32
N LYS A 134 -3.68 6.95 9.82
CA LYS A 134 -3.27 8.11 10.64
C LYS A 134 -4.45 8.67 11.43
N ALA A 135 -5.60 8.89 10.77
CA ALA A 135 -6.81 9.38 11.43
C ALA A 135 -7.30 8.43 12.53
N GLN A 136 -7.18 7.12 12.30
CA GLN A 136 -7.52 6.12 13.32
C GLN A 136 -6.51 6.11 14.47
N ALA A 137 -5.20 6.17 14.17
CA ALA A 137 -4.14 6.19 15.17
C ALA A 137 -4.24 7.45 16.05
N GLN A 138 -4.61 8.61 15.48
CA GLN A 138 -4.76 9.87 16.21
C GLN A 138 -5.67 9.75 17.43
N LYS A 139 -6.65 8.88 17.41
CA LYS A 139 -7.58 8.67 18.55
C LYS A 139 -6.89 8.14 19.81
N SER A 140 -5.70 7.57 19.66
CA SER A 140 -4.90 7.01 20.77
C SER A 140 -3.84 7.98 21.31
N TYR A 141 -3.73 9.17 20.72
CA TYR A 141 -2.72 10.17 21.10
C TYR A 141 -3.40 11.50 21.47
N SER A 142 -2.99 12.09 22.59
CA SER A 142 -3.45 13.42 23.03
C SER A 142 -2.82 14.56 22.24
N LYS A 143 -1.60 14.35 21.74
CA LYS A 143 -0.90 15.30 20.86
C LYS A 143 -1.20 14.96 19.39
N SER A 144 -1.13 15.96 18.53
CA SER A 144 -1.26 15.74 17.08
C SER A 144 -0.15 14.85 16.55
N ILE A 145 -0.51 13.88 15.72
CA ILE A 145 0.46 13.04 15.01
C ILE A 145 1.21 13.91 13.98
N ALA A 146 2.53 14.01 14.14
CA ALA A 146 3.43 14.76 13.28
C ALA A 146 3.85 14.01 12.00
N THR A 147 3.50 12.72 11.89
CA THR A 147 3.85 11.88 10.73
C THR A 147 3.45 12.53 9.42
N GLU A 148 4.43 12.75 8.54
CA GLU A 148 4.19 13.21 7.17
C GLU A 148 3.68 12.04 6.31
N ILE A 149 2.74 12.32 5.38
CA ILE A 149 2.31 11.37 4.35
C ILE A 149 2.57 12.00 3.00
N THR A 150 3.58 11.53 2.29
CA THR A 150 4.04 12.13 1.03
C THR A 150 4.30 11.06 -0.03
N ARG A 151 4.29 11.46 -1.31
CA ARG A 151 4.61 10.54 -2.39
C ARG A 151 6.08 10.10 -2.29
N ALA A 152 6.33 8.80 -2.49
CA ALA A 152 7.67 8.24 -2.54
C ALA A 152 8.50 8.89 -3.66
N GLY A 153 9.71 9.30 -3.30
CA GLY A 153 10.73 9.76 -4.22
C GLY A 153 11.80 8.70 -4.45
N SER A 154 13.01 9.15 -4.82
CA SER A 154 14.15 8.25 -4.96
C SER A 154 14.58 7.71 -3.59
N PHE A 155 14.59 6.40 -3.45
CA PHE A 155 15.15 5.70 -2.29
C PHE A 155 16.63 5.41 -2.55
N ARG A 156 17.48 5.76 -1.60
CA ARG A 156 18.93 5.47 -1.63
C ARG A 156 19.26 4.52 -0.48
N PRO A 157 19.60 3.26 -0.76
CA PRO A 157 20.04 2.33 0.29
C PRO A 157 21.21 2.90 1.10
N ALA A 158 21.20 2.64 2.39
CA ALA A 158 22.33 2.92 3.26
C ALA A 158 23.49 1.95 2.97
N PRO A 159 24.74 2.32 3.29
CA PRO A 159 25.89 1.42 3.16
C PRO A 159 25.67 0.10 3.89
N GLU A 160 26.37 -0.97 3.44
CA GLU A 160 26.18 -2.35 3.94
C GLU A 160 26.39 -2.50 5.45
N ASN A 161 27.29 -1.70 6.05
CA ASN A 161 27.51 -1.68 7.49
C ASN A 161 26.31 -1.19 8.31
N HIS A 162 25.32 -0.55 7.69
CA HIS A 162 24.06 -0.16 8.30
C HIS A 162 22.93 -1.17 8.09
N GLN A 163 23.09 -2.13 7.18
CA GLN A 163 22.09 -3.17 6.94
C GLN A 163 22.17 -4.28 7.96
N ASN A 164 21.04 -4.74 8.46
CA ASN A 164 20.94 -5.77 9.51
C ASN A 164 21.73 -5.39 10.77
N PHE A 165 21.72 -4.09 11.10
CA PHE A 165 22.62 -3.55 12.11
C PHE A 165 22.45 -4.24 13.47
N CYS A 166 21.24 -4.46 13.93
CA CYS A 166 20.95 -5.14 15.20
C CYS A 166 21.56 -6.55 15.27
N ARG A 167 21.38 -7.33 14.21
CA ARG A 167 21.89 -8.72 14.14
C ARG A 167 23.41 -8.77 14.10
N LYS A 168 24.04 -7.83 13.38
CA LYS A 168 25.49 -7.75 13.24
C LYS A 168 26.16 -7.19 14.50
N ASN A 169 25.45 -6.40 15.30
CA ASN A 169 26.01 -5.65 16.43
C ASN A 169 25.22 -5.85 17.75
N PRO A 170 24.99 -7.10 18.22
CA PRO A 170 24.11 -7.37 19.37
C PRO A 170 24.63 -6.75 20.69
N ASN A 171 25.92 -6.46 20.76
CA ASN A 171 26.54 -5.86 21.95
C ASN A 171 26.67 -4.34 21.88
N ASN A 172 26.25 -3.72 20.79
CA ASN A 172 26.28 -2.26 20.66
C ASN A 172 25.40 -1.61 21.75
N PRO A 173 25.87 -0.58 22.45
CA PRO A 173 25.10 0.10 23.50
C PRO A 173 23.73 0.60 23.03
N TYR A 174 23.64 1.16 21.81
CA TYR A 174 22.38 1.65 21.26
C TYR A 174 21.39 0.48 21.02
N VAL A 175 21.87 -0.67 20.52
CA VAL A 175 21.04 -1.86 20.35
C VAL A 175 20.46 -2.30 21.70
N ARG A 176 21.31 -2.40 22.74
CA ARG A 176 20.90 -2.89 24.05
C ARG A 176 20.01 -1.92 24.82
N GLN A 177 20.28 -0.62 24.70
CA GLN A 177 19.59 0.39 25.52
C GLN A 177 18.35 0.96 24.84
N ILE A 178 18.28 0.98 23.51
CA ILE A 178 17.21 1.62 22.76
C ILE A 178 16.38 0.58 21.98
N ILE A 179 17.03 -0.29 21.18
CA ILE A 179 16.31 -1.18 20.27
C ILE A 179 15.70 -2.37 21.00
N GLU A 180 16.45 -3.06 21.85
CA GLU A 180 15.93 -4.23 22.58
C GLU A 180 14.72 -3.91 23.47
N PRO A 181 14.70 -2.83 24.26
CA PRO A 181 13.51 -2.44 25.01
C PRO A 181 12.31 -2.14 24.13
N LYS A 182 12.52 -1.50 22.96
CA LYS A 182 11.47 -1.25 21.98
C LYS A 182 10.89 -2.56 21.44
N LEU A 183 11.72 -3.50 21.01
CA LEU A 183 11.29 -4.81 20.54
C LEU A 183 10.51 -5.56 21.63
N LYS A 184 11.00 -5.58 22.85
CA LYS A 184 10.33 -6.19 24.01
C LYS A 184 8.94 -5.57 24.25
N LYS A 185 8.82 -4.25 24.20
CA LYS A 185 7.51 -3.55 24.33
C LYS A 185 6.52 -3.97 23.25
N LEU A 186 7.00 -4.29 22.06
CA LEU A 186 6.18 -4.74 20.92
C LEU A 186 5.88 -6.25 20.95
N GLY A 187 6.44 -7.01 21.90
CA GLY A 187 6.34 -8.47 21.95
C GLY A 187 7.19 -9.17 20.88
N LEU A 188 8.19 -8.46 20.32
CA LEU A 188 9.12 -8.97 19.32
C LEU A 188 10.36 -9.55 20.00
N LYS A 189 11.03 -10.47 19.30
CA LYS A 189 12.23 -11.13 19.82
C LYS A 189 13.46 -10.22 19.67
N LYS A 190 14.45 -10.46 20.51
CA LYS A 190 15.81 -9.95 20.26
C LYS A 190 16.31 -10.54 18.93
N PRO A 191 16.91 -9.74 18.03
CA PRO A 191 17.42 -10.19 16.73
C PRO A 191 18.60 -11.13 16.86
#